data_e6f7171bb622548af45e07b8e2378d92
#
_entry.id   e6f7171bb622548af45e07b8e2378d92
#
_cell.length_a   1.000
_cell.length_b   1.000
_cell.length_c   1.000
_cell.angle_alpha   90.00
_cell.angle_beta   90.00
_cell.angle_gamma   90.00
#
_symmetry.space_group_name_H-M   'P 1'
#
loop_
_entity.id
_entity.type
_entity.pdbx_description
1 polymer ?
#
loop_
_entity_poly.entity_id
_entity_poly.type
_entity_poly.pdbx_seq_one_letter_code
_entity_poly.pdbx_strand_id
1 'polypeptide(L)'
;NVLTTEISADVDVPADELVMTVPYDEKFGNADILEAYDGKSLVFVGQADEIVSIVRTNGAIVRLSARSLAGRLLDNEAEPVTYVNPAAKFIFERHLKPFVIVGYDGDEHPFMGTIKIEKGMTEWQVLEKFCNGRYGKSPRITGAGFALMCGTYGGAKPIVFGRNGVGYTSLREYIKPCKVISQVKLRTEEYGGYKSLISNKCVADRIKRVR
;
A
#
# COMPACT_ATOMS: atom_id res chain seq x y z
N ASN A 1 3.02 -28.63 -2.49
CA ASN A 1 2.11 -28.51 -1.34
C ASN A 1 2.56 -27.33 -0.47
N VAL A 2 1.66 -26.42 -0.13
CA VAL A 2 1.90 -25.32 0.82
C VAL A 2 1.42 -25.79 2.19
N LEU A 3 2.21 -25.56 3.24
CA LEU A 3 1.85 -25.91 4.62
C LEU A 3 1.06 -24.77 5.28
N THR A 4 1.56 -23.54 5.13
CA THR A 4 0.88 -22.35 5.63
C THR A 4 1.09 -21.19 4.67
N THR A 5 0.09 -20.30 4.55
CA THR A 5 0.19 -19.05 3.81
C THR A 5 -0.52 -17.96 4.60
N GLU A 6 0.12 -16.83 4.73
CA GLU A 6 -0.44 -15.63 5.33
C GLU A 6 -0.17 -14.44 4.41
N ILE A 7 -1.21 -13.67 4.08
CA ILE A 7 -1.10 -12.42 3.34
C ILE A 7 -1.60 -11.31 4.26
N SER A 8 -0.72 -10.35 4.52
CA SER A 8 -1.02 -9.18 5.34
C SER A 8 -1.11 -7.96 4.43
N ALA A 9 -2.23 -7.25 4.50
CA ALA A 9 -2.47 -6.02 3.75
C ALA A 9 -3.00 -4.94 4.69
N ASP A 10 -2.40 -3.73 4.62
CA ASP A 10 -2.80 -2.57 5.41
C ASP A 10 -2.98 -1.37 4.48
N VAL A 11 -4.00 -0.55 4.75
CA VAL A 11 -4.28 0.64 3.95
C VAL A 11 -3.19 1.71 4.09
N ASP A 12 -2.53 1.75 5.23
CA ASP A 12 -1.51 2.74 5.56
C ASP A 12 -0.08 2.28 5.16
N VAL A 13 0.06 1.02 4.70
CA VAL A 13 1.34 0.44 4.28
C VAL A 13 1.30 0.16 2.78
N PRO A 14 2.21 0.74 1.99
CA PRO A 14 2.19 0.62 0.53
C PRO A 14 2.35 -0.81 0.02
N ALA A 15 3.21 -1.60 0.65
CA ALA A 15 3.52 -2.97 0.23
C ALA A 15 2.83 -4.00 1.14
N ASP A 16 2.01 -4.85 0.53
CA ASP A 16 1.46 -6.03 1.20
C ASP A 16 2.57 -7.07 1.42
N GLU A 17 2.42 -7.91 2.44
CA GLU A 17 3.35 -8.97 2.79
C GLU A 17 2.74 -10.35 2.55
N LEU A 18 3.52 -11.26 2.02
CA LEU A 18 3.23 -12.70 1.95
C LEU A 18 4.25 -13.46 2.78
N VAL A 19 3.79 -14.30 3.71
CA VAL A 19 4.62 -15.29 4.40
C VAL A 19 4.09 -16.68 4.08
N MET A 20 4.97 -17.54 3.56
CA MET A 20 4.61 -18.90 3.15
C MET A 20 5.57 -19.91 3.75
N THR A 21 5.06 -21.06 4.19
CA THR A 21 5.87 -22.20 4.60
C THR A 21 5.56 -23.38 3.69
N VAL A 22 6.61 -23.98 3.14
CA VAL A 22 6.52 -25.12 2.22
C VAL A 22 7.46 -26.25 2.67
N PRO A 23 7.24 -27.50 2.26
CA PRO A 23 8.25 -28.56 2.40
C PRO A 23 9.55 -28.15 1.73
N TYR A 24 10.68 -28.61 2.27
CA TYR A 24 11.99 -28.29 1.71
C TYR A 24 12.14 -28.77 0.27
N ASP A 25 12.60 -27.85 -0.59
CA ASP A 25 13.01 -28.11 -1.96
C ASP A 25 14.10 -27.10 -2.31
N GLU A 26 15.24 -27.56 -2.82
CA GLU A 26 16.41 -26.72 -3.15
C GLU A 26 16.09 -25.59 -4.13
N LYS A 27 15.10 -25.81 -5.02
CA LYS A 27 14.70 -24.82 -6.01
C LYS A 27 14.17 -23.51 -5.40
N PHE A 28 13.65 -23.53 -4.17
CA PHE A 28 13.18 -22.32 -3.49
C PHE A 28 14.32 -21.40 -3.08
N GLY A 29 15.56 -21.88 -2.98
CA GLY A 29 16.72 -21.06 -2.60
C GLY A 29 17.04 -19.91 -3.57
N ASN A 30 16.53 -19.96 -4.80
CA ASN A 30 16.74 -18.94 -5.84
C ASN A 30 15.44 -18.29 -6.31
N ALA A 31 14.40 -18.30 -5.49
CA ALA A 31 13.13 -17.69 -5.86
C ALA A 31 13.23 -16.16 -5.75
N ASP A 32 13.07 -15.44 -6.88
CA ASP A 32 13.04 -13.97 -6.91
C ASP A 32 11.62 -13.42 -6.80
N ILE A 33 10.66 -14.09 -7.44
CA ILE A 33 9.25 -13.71 -7.48
C ILE A 33 8.41 -14.83 -6.88
N LEU A 34 7.49 -14.42 -6.01
CA LEU A 34 6.47 -15.29 -5.44
C LEU A 34 5.10 -14.89 -5.95
N GLU A 35 4.34 -15.88 -6.39
CA GLU A 35 2.94 -15.71 -6.77
C GLU A 35 2.06 -16.59 -5.89
N ALA A 36 0.97 -16.04 -5.37
CA ALA A 36 -0.03 -16.80 -4.65
C ALA A 36 -1.37 -16.75 -5.38
N TYR A 37 -2.01 -17.90 -5.47
CA TYR A 37 -3.28 -18.09 -6.16
C TYR A 37 -4.34 -18.64 -5.21
N ASP A 38 -5.55 -18.07 -5.27
CA ASP A 38 -6.76 -18.67 -4.71
C ASP A 38 -7.56 -19.30 -5.85
N GLY A 39 -7.47 -20.62 -5.96
CA GLY A 39 -7.96 -21.35 -7.13
C GLY A 39 -7.21 -20.92 -8.41
N LYS A 40 -7.89 -20.18 -9.29
CA LYS A 40 -7.33 -19.63 -10.54
C LYS A 40 -7.02 -18.14 -10.46
N SER A 41 -7.38 -17.49 -9.35
CA SER A 41 -7.22 -16.04 -9.19
C SER A 41 -5.87 -15.74 -8.58
N LEU A 42 -5.05 -14.93 -9.25
CA LEU A 42 -3.83 -14.37 -8.68
C LEU A 42 -4.21 -13.37 -7.58
N VAL A 43 -3.83 -13.66 -6.34
CA VAL A 43 -4.15 -12.82 -5.17
C VAL A 43 -2.92 -12.06 -4.66
N PHE A 44 -1.73 -12.52 -5.00
CA PHE A 44 -0.49 -11.85 -4.64
C PHE A 44 0.60 -12.14 -5.66
N VAL A 45 1.35 -11.10 -6.03
CA VAL A 45 2.64 -11.18 -6.71
C VAL A 45 3.62 -10.24 -6.03
N GLY A 46 4.81 -10.73 -5.74
CA GLY A 46 5.80 -9.93 -5.04
C GLY A 46 7.22 -10.45 -5.17
N GLN A 47 8.16 -9.67 -4.69
CA GLN A 47 9.57 -10.02 -4.64
C GLN A 47 9.87 -10.74 -3.32
N ALA A 48 10.62 -11.85 -3.40
CA ALA A 48 11.12 -12.52 -2.22
C ALA A 48 12.13 -11.62 -1.47
N ASP A 49 11.87 -11.38 -0.20
CA ASP A 49 12.76 -10.61 0.68
C ASP A 49 13.64 -11.55 1.51
N GLU A 50 13.10 -12.67 1.96
CA GLU A 50 13.82 -13.62 2.79
C GLU A 50 13.41 -15.05 2.50
N ILE A 51 14.39 -15.94 2.45
CA ILE A 51 14.22 -17.39 2.27
C ILE A 51 14.99 -18.11 3.37
N VAL A 52 14.27 -18.79 4.26
CA VAL A 52 14.85 -19.48 5.41
C VAL A 52 14.61 -20.98 5.30
N SER A 53 15.67 -21.75 5.15
CA SER A 53 15.63 -23.22 5.21
C SER A 53 15.81 -23.68 6.65
N ILE A 54 14.84 -24.46 7.16
CA ILE A 54 14.82 -24.97 8.52
C ILE A 54 14.88 -26.50 8.45
N VAL A 55 15.98 -27.07 8.91
CA VAL A 55 16.17 -28.52 8.98
C VAL A 55 16.07 -28.97 10.44
N ARG A 56 15.24 -29.95 10.70
CA ARG A 56 15.03 -30.55 12.03
C ARG A 56 15.08 -32.06 11.94
N THR A 57 15.16 -32.73 13.07
CA THR A 57 15.18 -34.22 13.14
C THR A 57 13.92 -34.86 12.56
N ASN A 58 12.79 -34.15 12.56
CA ASN A 58 11.50 -34.63 12.05
C ASN A 58 11.14 -34.10 10.65
N GLY A 59 12.07 -33.47 9.93
CA GLY A 59 11.86 -32.98 8.57
C GLY A 59 12.48 -31.61 8.31
N ALA A 60 12.38 -31.19 7.06
CA ALA A 60 12.87 -29.89 6.61
C ALA A 60 11.77 -29.09 5.92
N ILE A 61 11.76 -27.78 6.16
CA ILE A 61 10.83 -26.82 5.57
C ILE A 61 11.59 -25.59 5.07
N VAL A 62 10.94 -24.85 4.16
CA VAL A 62 11.38 -23.51 3.74
C VAL A 62 10.30 -22.52 4.11
N ARG A 63 10.70 -21.45 4.77
CA ARG A 63 9.87 -20.27 5.00
C ARG A 63 10.30 -19.20 4.01
N LEU A 64 9.34 -18.67 3.28
CA LEU A 64 9.49 -17.61 2.29
C LEU A 64 8.73 -16.38 2.77
N SER A 65 9.35 -15.23 2.74
CA SER A 65 8.67 -13.95 2.91
C SER A 65 8.89 -13.06 1.70
N ALA A 66 7.87 -12.33 1.30
CA ALA A 66 7.89 -11.46 0.13
C ALA A 66 7.05 -10.22 0.38
N ARG A 67 7.49 -9.10 -0.18
CA ARG A 67 6.66 -7.89 -0.30
C ARG A 67 6.07 -7.80 -1.70
N SER A 68 4.84 -7.28 -1.80
CA SER A 68 4.20 -7.01 -3.10
C SER A 68 5.08 -6.09 -3.97
N LEU A 69 4.76 -5.97 -5.26
CA LEU A 69 5.55 -5.16 -6.21
C LEU A 69 5.70 -3.69 -5.80
N ALA A 70 4.85 -3.18 -4.90
CA ALA A 70 5.04 -1.86 -4.29
C ALA A 70 6.37 -1.76 -3.52
N GLY A 71 6.90 -2.86 -2.98
CA GLY A 71 8.21 -2.91 -2.34
C GLY A 71 9.32 -2.44 -3.27
N ARG A 72 9.26 -2.79 -4.57
CA ARG A 72 10.25 -2.33 -5.55
C ARG A 72 10.23 -0.82 -5.73
N LEU A 73 9.05 -0.19 -5.66
CA LEU A 73 8.93 1.27 -5.75
C LEU A 73 9.44 1.96 -4.49
N LEU A 74 9.36 1.31 -3.33
CA LEU A 74 9.89 1.83 -2.07
C LEU A 74 11.42 1.77 -2.00
N ASP A 75 12.01 0.71 -2.55
CA ASP A 75 13.44 0.42 -2.43
C ASP A 75 14.28 1.12 -3.51
N ASN A 76 13.66 1.66 -4.55
CA ASN A 76 14.38 2.30 -5.65
C ASN A 76 14.22 3.81 -5.63
N GLU A 77 15.36 4.51 -5.75
CA GLU A 77 15.42 5.96 -5.82
C GLU A 77 15.11 6.44 -7.25
N ALA A 78 14.24 7.44 -7.35
CA ALA A 78 13.89 8.07 -8.62
C ALA A 78 14.95 9.11 -9.03
N GLU A 79 15.19 9.25 -10.34
CA GLU A 79 16.10 10.26 -10.87
C GLU A 79 15.58 11.67 -10.59
N PRO A 80 16.41 12.56 -10.00
CA PRO A 80 16.03 13.95 -9.75
C PRO A 80 15.69 14.69 -11.06
N VAL A 81 14.45 15.13 -11.17
CA VAL A 81 13.95 15.84 -12.37
C VAL A 81 12.70 16.64 -12.01
N THR A 82 12.36 17.60 -12.84
CA THR A 82 11.11 18.37 -12.72
C THR A 82 10.22 18.11 -13.92
N TYR A 83 9.02 17.62 -13.66
CA TYR A 83 7.98 17.43 -14.67
C TYR A 83 6.97 18.56 -14.62
N VAL A 84 6.58 19.06 -15.79
CA VAL A 84 5.54 20.07 -15.94
C VAL A 84 4.33 19.41 -16.61
N ASN A 85 3.18 19.48 -15.96
CA ASN A 85 1.91 18.90 -16.42
C ASN A 85 2.02 17.41 -16.86
N PRO A 86 2.58 16.52 -16.03
CA PRO A 86 2.69 15.11 -16.40
C PRO A 86 1.30 14.45 -16.44
N ALA A 87 1.09 13.56 -17.39
CA ALA A 87 -0.08 12.68 -17.46
C ALA A 87 0.16 11.37 -16.69
N ALA A 88 -0.91 10.69 -16.28
CA ALA A 88 -0.82 9.40 -15.58
C ALA A 88 -0.05 8.36 -16.41
N LYS A 89 -0.28 8.31 -17.72
CA LYS A 89 0.46 7.44 -18.62
C LYS A 89 1.96 7.67 -18.56
N PHE A 90 2.39 8.93 -18.54
CA PHE A 90 3.81 9.27 -18.46
C PHE A 90 4.42 8.79 -17.14
N ILE A 91 3.73 9.00 -16.01
CA ILE A 91 4.16 8.52 -14.68
C ILE A 91 4.22 6.98 -14.67
N PHE A 92 3.22 6.31 -15.23
CA PHE A 92 3.22 4.86 -15.35
C PHE A 92 4.41 4.34 -16.15
N GLU A 93 4.61 4.83 -17.37
CA GLU A 93 5.67 4.36 -18.28
C GLU A 93 7.07 4.59 -17.72
N ARG A 94 7.28 5.70 -16.99
CA ARG A 94 8.59 6.10 -16.47
C ARG A 94 8.92 5.49 -15.11
N HIS A 95 7.94 5.44 -14.19
CA HIS A 95 8.16 5.16 -12.78
C HIS A 95 7.59 3.83 -12.29
N LEU A 96 6.65 3.21 -13.02
CA LEU A 96 5.98 2.00 -12.55
C LEU A 96 6.31 0.79 -13.43
N LYS A 97 6.17 0.94 -14.73
CA LYS A 97 6.37 -0.14 -15.71
C LYS A 97 7.76 -0.79 -15.65
N PRO A 98 8.87 -0.06 -15.39
CA PRO A 98 10.18 -0.68 -15.20
C PRO A 98 10.24 -1.65 -14.01
N PHE A 99 9.33 -1.49 -13.04
CA PHE A 99 9.22 -2.32 -11.83
C PHE A 99 8.14 -3.41 -11.94
N VAL A 100 7.76 -3.75 -13.19
CA VAL A 100 6.83 -4.87 -13.51
C VAL A 100 5.39 -4.60 -13.06
N ILE A 101 5.01 -3.34 -12.81
CA ILE A 101 3.60 -2.98 -12.61
C ILE A 101 2.88 -3.14 -13.95
N VAL A 102 1.78 -3.93 -13.96
CA VAL A 102 1.16 -4.42 -15.20
C VAL A 102 0.17 -3.45 -15.84
N GLY A 103 -0.32 -2.46 -15.09
CA GLY A 103 -1.30 -1.48 -15.58
C GLY A 103 -1.67 -0.47 -14.51
N TYR A 104 -2.56 0.46 -14.86
CA TYR A 104 -3.01 1.53 -13.96
C TYR A 104 -4.43 2.00 -14.33
N ASP A 105 -5.12 2.68 -13.40
CA ASP A 105 -6.47 3.24 -13.56
C ASP A 105 -6.49 4.77 -13.78
N GLY A 106 -5.35 5.39 -14.07
CA GLY A 106 -5.24 6.83 -14.29
C GLY A 106 -5.94 7.29 -15.57
N ASP A 107 -6.46 8.52 -15.56
CA ASP A 107 -7.03 9.17 -16.74
C ASP A 107 -5.95 9.73 -17.68
N GLU A 108 -6.33 10.10 -18.90
CA GLU A 108 -5.41 10.66 -19.90
C GLU A 108 -5.15 12.16 -19.73
N HIS A 109 -5.89 12.83 -18.85
CA HIS A 109 -5.72 14.27 -18.65
C HIS A 109 -4.46 14.57 -17.86
N PRO A 110 -3.63 15.54 -18.26
CA PRO A 110 -2.44 15.89 -17.53
C PRO A 110 -2.75 16.51 -16.17
N PHE A 111 -1.87 16.28 -15.21
CA PHE A 111 -1.86 17.04 -13.97
C PHE A 111 -1.43 18.48 -14.26
N MET A 112 -2.30 19.45 -13.97
CA MET A 112 -1.99 20.86 -14.16
C MET A 112 -1.13 21.37 -13.00
N GLY A 113 0.19 21.22 -13.15
CA GLY A 113 1.15 21.60 -12.12
C GLY A 113 2.54 21.01 -12.34
N THR A 114 3.39 21.20 -11.36
CA THR A 114 4.79 20.76 -11.41
C THR A 114 5.06 19.70 -10.37
N ILE A 115 5.71 18.62 -10.77
CA ILE A 115 6.23 17.58 -9.87
C ILE A 115 7.75 17.67 -9.88
N LYS A 116 8.31 18.14 -8.77
CA LYS A 116 9.76 18.17 -8.56
C LYS A 116 10.16 16.89 -7.82
N ILE A 117 11.02 16.09 -8.43
CA ILE A 117 11.68 14.93 -7.84
C ILE A 117 13.04 15.39 -7.33
N GLU A 118 13.25 15.25 -6.04
CA GLU A 118 14.50 15.60 -5.38
C GLU A 118 15.33 14.34 -5.14
N LYS A 119 16.64 14.52 -4.99
CA LYS A 119 17.54 13.41 -4.66
C LYS A 119 17.09 12.72 -3.37
N GLY A 120 17.07 11.40 -3.37
CA GLY A 120 16.62 10.58 -2.24
C GLY A 120 15.12 10.29 -2.23
N MET A 121 14.34 10.80 -3.19
CA MET A 121 12.94 10.40 -3.34
C MET A 121 12.85 9.02 -3.99
N THR A 122 12.02 8.15 -3.41
CA THR A 122 11.74 6.83 -3.98
C THR A 122 10.73 6.92 -5.13
N GLU A 123 10.68 5.89 -5.98
CA GLU A 123 9.67 5.77 -7.05
C GLU A 123 8.24 5.79 -6.48
N TRP A 124 8.04 5.20 -5.30
CA TRP A 124 6.77 5.27 -4.57
C TRP A 124 6.39 6.71 -4.23
N GLN A 125 7.32 7.51 -3.71
CA GLN A 125 7.05 8.90 -3.35
C GLN A 125 6.72 9.76 -4.57
N VAL A 126 7.28 9.45 -5.74
CA VAL A 126 6.90 10.11 -7.00
C VAL A 126 5.45 9.80 -7.36
N LEU A 127 5.06 8.52 -7.31
CA LEU A 127 3.68 8.08 -7.55
C LEU A 127 2.71 8.74 -6.56
N GLU A 128 3.05 8.72 -5.28
CA GLU A 128 2.23 9.32 -4.22
C GLU A 128 2.05 10.83 -4.42
N LYS A 129 3.14 11.54 -4.75
CA LYS A 129 3.11 12.99 -5.03
C LYS A 129 2.24 13.31 -6.24
N PHE A 130 2.31 12.49 -7.29
CA PHE A 130 1.44 12.63 -8.45
C PHE A 130 -0.03 12.39 -8.10
N CYS A 131 -0.35 11.28 -7.45
CA CYS A 131 -1.72 10.91 -7.12
C CYS A 131 -2.37 11.90 -6.15
N ASN A 132 -1.64 12.32 -5.12
CA ASN A 132 -2.12 13.34 -4.18
C ASN A 132 -2.36 14.68 -4.88
N GLY A 133 -1.46 15.10 -5.76
CA GLY A 133 -1.61 16.36 -6.50
C GLY A 133 -2.73 16.31 -7.53
N ARG A 134 -2.85 15.20 -8.28
CA ARG A 134 -3.82 15.06 -9.39
C ARG A 134 -5.21 14.65 -8.91
N TYR A 135 -5.30 13.69 -8.00
CA TYR A 135 -6.55 13.05 -7.59
C TYR A 135 -6.94 13.33 -6.15
N GLY A 136 -6.04 13.92 -5.34
CA GLY A 136 -6.26 14.12 -3.91
C GLY A 136 -6.35 12.81 -3.13
N LYS A 137 -5.70 11.74 -3.61
CA LYS A 137 -5.77 10.39 -3.06
C LYS A 137 -4.41 9.74 -3.00
N SER A 138 -4.22 8.85 -2.04
CA SER A 138 -3.04 7.99 -1.98
C SER A 138 -3.17 6.82 -2.97
N PRO A 139 -2.11 6.49 -3.71
CA PRO A 139 -2.11 5.35 -4.63
C PRO A 139 -2.06 4.02 -3.87
N ARG A 140 -2.36 2.93 -4.58
CA ARG A 140 -2.15 1.56 -4.11
C ARG A 140 -1.73 0.66 -5.26
N ILE A 141 -0.83 -0.28 -5.00
CA ILE A 141 -0.56 -1.39 -5.91
C ILE A 141 -1.37 -2.59 -5.42
N THR A 142 -2.20 -3.15 -6.27
CA THR A 142 -2.99 -4.34 -5.93
C THR A 142 -2.10 -5.57 -5.81
N GLY A 143 -2.59 -6.62 -5.14
CA GLY A 143 -1.89 -7.89 -5.05
C GLY A 143 -1.55 -8.52 -6.42
N ALA A 144 -2.28 -8.17 -7.50
CA ALA A 144 -1.99 -8.59 -8.87
C ALA A 144 -1.04 -7.63 -9.63
N GLY A 145 -0.45 -6.63 -8.97
CA GLY A 145 0.52 -5.70 -9.58
C GLY A 145 -0.09 -4.60 -10.44
N PHE A 146 -1.34 -4.23 -10.21
CA PHE A 146 -2.02 -3.12 -10.90
C PHE A 146 -2.01 -1.85 -10.03
N ALA A 147 -1.69 -0.68 -10.61
CA ALA A 147 -1.63 0.58 -9.89
C ALA A 147 -3.00 1.29 -9.86
N LEU A 148 -3.56 1.46 -8.67
CA LEU A 148 -4.75 2.27 -8.42
C LEU A 148 -4.30 3.71 -8.11
N MET A 149 -4.28 4.55 -9.14
CA MET A 149 -3.88 5.95 -9.04
C MET A 149 -5.05 6.88 -8.68
N CYS A 150 -6.22 6.64 -9.30
CA CYS A 150 -7.43 7.41 -9.04
C CYS A 150 -8.14 7.00 -7.76
N GLY A 151 -7.72 5.90 -7.13
CA GLY A 151 -8.34 5.36 -5.93
C GLY A 151 -9.80 4.95 -6.13
N THR A 152 -10.18 4.62 -7.36
CA THR A 152 -11.44 3.97 -7.65
C THR A 152 -11.31 2.48 -7.30
N TYR A 153 -11.41 2.19 -6.02
CA TYR A 153 -11.79 0.84 -5.61
C TYR A 153 -13.20 0.63 -6.19
N GLY A 154 -13.26 -0.04 -7.35
CA GLY A 154 -14.52 -0.30 -8.05
C GLY A 154 -15.51 -0.91 -7.07
N GLY A 155 -16.58 -0.16 -6.76
CA GLY A 155 -17.75 -0.60 -6.04
C GLY A 155 -17.47 -1.61 -4.92
N ALA A 156 -16.75 -1.20 -3.88
CA ALA A 156 -16.55 -2.05 -2.70
C ALA A 156 -17.93 -2.45 -2.18
N LYS A 157 -18.33 -3.69 -2.43
CA LYS A 157 -19.56 -4.21 -1.83
C LYS A 157 -19.32 -4.29 -0.33
N PRO A 158 -20.21 -3.74 0.50
CA PRO A 158 -20.04 -3.84 1.94
C PRO A 158 -20.01 -5.32 2.34
N ILE A 159 -18.96 -5.71 3.06
CA ILE A 159 -18.87 -7.04 3.65
C ILE A 159 -19.65 -6.98 4.96
N VAL A 160 -20.74 -7.74 5.05
CA VAL A 160 -21.54 -7.86 6.26
C VAL A 160 -21.07 -9.08 7.04
N PHE A 161 -20.61 -8.89 8.27
CA PHE A 161 -20.26 -9.97 9.18
C PHE A 161 -21.48 -10.29 10.08
N GLY A 162 -21.75 -11.58 10.29
CA GLY A 162 -22.82 -12.01 11.18
C GLY A 162 -23.78 -13.03 10.54
N ARG A 163 -24.98 -13.14 11.11
CA ARG A 163 -25.95 -14.20 10.80
C ARG A 163 -26.37 -14.29 9.34
N ASN A 164 -26.38 -13.16 8.62
CA ASN A 164 -26.80 -13.05 7.21
C ASN A 164 -25.64 -12.66 6.28
N GLY A 165 -24.40 -12.86 6.70
CA GLY A 165 -23.21 -12.49 5.97
C GLY A 165 -22.07 -13.48 6.16
N VAL A 166 -20.85 -12.99 6.16
CA VAL A 166 -19.65 -13.81 6.39
C VAL A 166 -19.62 -14.25 7.86
N GLY A 167 -19.57 -15.55 8.09
CA GLY A 167 -19.41 -16.12 9.44
C GLY A 167 -18.04 -15.78 10.03
N TYR A 168 -17.98 -15.60 11.33
CA TYR A 168 -16.71 -15.44 12.06
C TYR A 168 -16.72 -16.27 13.36
N THR A 169 -15.56 -16.72 13.78
CA THR A 169 -15.38 -17.48 15.02
C THR A 169 -15.09 -16.57 16.21
N SER A 170 -14.51 -15.40 15.96
CA SER A 170 -14.28 -14.38 16.99
C SER A 170 -14.29 -12.99 16.37
N LEU A 171 -14.81 -12.01 17.11
CA LEU A 171 -14.74 -10.58 16.78
C LEU A 171 -14.09 -9.86 17.96
N ARG A 172 -13.07 -9.04 17.65
CA ARG A 172 -12.44 -8.16 18.63
C ARG A 172 -12.54 -6.72 18.16
N GLU A 173 -13.07 -5.85 18.99
CA GLU A 173 -13.11 -4.42 18.74
C GLU A 173 -12.06 -3.71 19.61
N TYR A 174 -11.21 -2.92 18.97
CA TYR A 174 -10.20 -2.11 19.65
C TYR A 174 -10.55 -0.63 19.52
N ILE A 175 -11.01 -0.03 20.61
CA ILE A 175 -11.28 1.39 20.68
C ILE A 175 -10.10 2.06 21.41
N LYS A 176 -9.40 2.95 20.72
CA LYS A 176 -8.26 3.71 21.27
C LYS A 176 -8.60 5.21 21.39
N PRO A 177 -9.38 5.64 22.38
CA PRO A 177 -9.78 7.05 22.52
C PRO A 177 -8.59 8.00 22.64
N CYS A 178 -7.45 7.48 23.16
CA CYS A 178 -6.22 8.24 23.29
C CYS A 178 -5.60 8.70 21.96
N LYS A 179 -5.98 8.08 20.81
CA LYS A 179 -5.50 8.48 19.48
C LYS A 179 -6.42 9.47 18.78
N VAL A 180 -7.62 9.68 19.28
CA VAL A 180 -8.59 10.58 18.65
C VAL A 180 -8.26 12.02 18.96
N ILE A 181 -8.12 12.83 17.89
CA ILE A 181 -7.87 14.28 17.98
C ILE A 181 -9.22 14.98 17.89
N SER A 182 -9.54 15.83 18.87
CA SER A 182 -10.77 16.63 18.87
C SER A 182 -10.65 17.92 18.08
N GLN A 183 -9.45 18.51 18.07
CA GLN A 183 -9.22 19.79 17.39
C GLN A 183 -7.81 19.85 16.81
N VAL A 184 -7.67 20.47 15.65
CA VAL A 184 -6.40 20.80 15.03
C VAL A 184 -6.33 22.31 14.81
N LYS A 185 -5.26 22.94 15.31
CA LYS A 185 -4.98 24.36 15.06
C LYS A 185 -4.09 24.49 13.84
N LEU A 186 -4.50 25.28 12.88
CA LEU A 186 -3.74 25.55 11.68
C LEU A 186 -3.10 26.93 11.74
N ARG A 187 -1.84 27.00 11.33
CA ARG A 187 -1.14 28.24 11.05
C ARG A 187 -1.25 28.52 9.56
N THR A 188 -1.77 29.69 9.21
CA THR A 188 -1.81 30.17 7.83
C THR A 188 -0.78 31.28 7.65
N GLU A 189 -0.24 31.42 6.44
CA GLU A 189 0.75 32.45 6.11
C GLU A 189 0.19 33.87 6.28
N GLU A 190 -1.11 34.05 5.99
CA GLU A 190 -1.81 35.35 6.06
C GLU A 190 -1.86 36.00 7.46
N TYR A 191 -1.81 35.21 8.53
CA TYR A 191 -2.08 35.74 9.88
C TYR A 191 -0.97 35.51 10.90
N GLY A 192 0.15 34.93 10.53
CA GLY A 192 1.31 34.75 11.42
C GLY A 192 1.05 33.96 12.71
N GLY A 193 -0.11 33.33 12.88
CA GLY A 193 -0.50 32.60 14.08
C GLY A 193 -1.51 31.48 13.85
N TYR A 194 -1.78 30.68 14.89
CA TYR A 194 -2.73 29.57 14.87
C TYR A 194 -4.18 30.08 15.06
N LYS A 195 -4.76 30.70 14.03
CA LYS A 195 -6.09 31.28 14.11
C LYS A 195 -7.21 30.39 13.56
N SER A 196 -6.87 29.45 12.67
CA SER A 196 -7.84 28.52 12.13
C SER A 196 -7.94 27.26 12.99
N LEU A 197 -9.16 26.84 13.28
CA LEU A 197 -9.48 25.68 14.12
C LEU A 197 -10.37 24.71 13.34
N ILE A 198 -9.90 23.48 13.18
CA ILE A 198 -10.72 22.37 12.66
C ILE A 198 -11.13 21.51 13.84
N SER A 199 -12.44 21.35 14.05
CA SER A 199 -12.99 20.53 15.12
C SER A 199 -13.60 19.25 14.59
N ASN A 200 -13.28 18.12 15.23
CA ASN A 200 -13.95 16.85 14.99
C ASN A 200 -15.27 16.83 15.76
N LYS A 201 -16.37 17.11 15.07
CA LYS A 201 -17.71 17.21 15.66
C LYS A 201 -18.18 15.96 16.39
N CYS A 202 -17.65 14.77 16.02
CA CYS A 202 -18.05 13.49 16.64
C CYS A 202 -17.46 13.28 18.04
N VAL A 203 -16.36 13.99 18.39
CA VAL A 203 -15.63 13.73 19.65
C VAL A 203 -15.25 15.00 20.42
N ALA A 204 -15.53 16.18 19.86
CA ALA A 204 -15.13 17.48 20.45
C ALA A 204 -15.58 17.64 21.93
N ASP A 205 -16.75 17.11 22.26
CA ASP A 205 -17.32 17.22 23.60
C ASP A 205 -16.83 16.14 24.57
N ARG A 206 -16.23 15.08 24.06
CA ARG A 206 -15.81 13.92 24.87
C ARG A 206 -14.32 13.87 25.12
N ILE A 207 -13.50 14.30 24.17
CA ILE A 207 -12.05 14.14 24.19
C ILE A 207 -11.41 15.47 23.86
N LYS A 208 -10.77 16.11 24.85
CA LYS A 208 -9.99 17.32 24.63
C LYS A 208 -8.56 16.96 24.26
N ARG A 209 -8.29 16.82 22.97
CA ARG A 209 -6.94 16.73 22.43
C ARG A 209 -6.79 17.72 21.28
N VAL A 210 -5.91 18.70 21.48
CA VAL A 210 -5.62 19.77 20.51
C VAL A 210 -4.20 19.55 19.99
N ARG A 211 -4.01 19.60 18.68
CA ARG A 211 -2.71 19.61 17.99
C ARG A 211 -2.59 20.82 17.08
#